data_67f1664c1c94c6573467ce888844aa49
#
_entry.id   67f1664c1c94c6573467ce888844aa49
#
_cell.length_a   1.000
_cell.length_b   1.000
_cell.length_c   1.000
_cell.angle_alpha   90.00
_cell.angle_beta   90.00
_cell.angle_gamma   90.00
#
_symmetry.space_group_name_H-M   'P 1'
#
loop_
_entity.id
_entity.type
_entity.pdbx_description
1 polymer ?
#
loop_
_entity_poly.entity_id
_entity_poly.type
_entity_poly.pdbx_seq_one_letter_code
_entity_poly.pdbx_strand_id
1 'polypeptide(L)'
;MSMKLLKAAEQGDIAALELRLKDGDDIAYVQKSTGLNALITALNCGNDAAARWLVEQGSPLDQVSLTTGMSATAWAAFNGRTEMLQVLRQAGADLDKTGDDKGRTPYLLAVDHGAWAAVRWFWSAGVDLQRRDTHGCNAHDLLVHGGRDVPGDVLERVAGHAAVLSTGL
;
A
#
# COMPACT_ATOMS: atom_id res chain seq x y z
N MET A 1 -4.60 2.48 26.03
CA MET A 1 -5.88 3.12 25.73
C MET A 1 -5.93 3.75 24.35
N SER A 2 -5.29 3.13 23.45
CA SER A 2 -4.90 3.61 22.12
C SER A 2 -6.03 3.67 21.08
N MET A 3 -7.29 3.38 21.44
CA MET A 3 -8.45 3.66 20.56
C MET A 3 -8.61 5.16 20.27
N LYS A 4 -8.16 6.03 21.18
CA LYS A 4 -8.17 7.48 20.97
C LYS A 4 -7.13 7.91 19.94
N LEU A 5 -5.98 7.20 19.90
CA LEU A 5 -4.96 7.41 18.89
C LEU A 5 -5.49 7.06 17.49
N LEU A 6 -6.18 5.92 17.34
CA LEU A 6 -6.83 5.54 16.08
C LEU A 6 -7.88 6.56 15.65
N LYS A 7 -8.69 7.05 16.59
CA LYS A 7 -9.70 8.09 16.28
C LYS A 7 -9.08 9.41 15.81
N ALA A 8 -7.96 9.82 16.42
CA ALA A 8 -7.23 11.00 15.96
C ALA A 8 -6.65 10.79 14.55
N ALA A 9 -6.14 9.59 14.25
CA ALA A 9 -5.66 9.22 12.91
C ALA A 9 -6.81 9.18 11.87
N GLU A 10 -7.96 8.67 12.24
CA GLU A 10 -9.19 8.66 11.42
C GLU A 10 -9.64 10.09 11.07
N GLN A 11 -9.49 11.03 12.00
CA GLN A 11 -9.85 12.43 11.81
C GLN A 11 -8.74 13.25 11.13
N GLY A 12 -7.53 12.71 11.01
CA GLY A 12 -6.37 13.43 10.49
C GLY A 12 -5.86 14.52 11.42
N ASP A 13 -6.25 14.46 12.70
CA ASP A 13 -5.91 15.48 13.71
C ASP A 13 -4.50 15.22 14.28
N ILE A 14 -3.50 15.86 13.67
CA ILE A 14 -2.09 15.73 14.06
C ILE A 14 -1.87 16.24 15.48
N ALA A 15 -2.55 17.33 15.90
CA ALA A 15 -2.39 17.86 17.26
C ALA A 15 -2.92 16.88 18.31
N ALA A 16 -4.05 16.22 18.01
CA ALA A 16 -4.57 15.16 18.87
C ALA A 16 -3.64 13.93 18.87
N LEU A 17 -3.06 13.53 17.73
CA LEU A 17 -2.07 12.44 17.66
C LEU A 17 -0.86 12.75 18.55
N GLU A 18 -0.29 13.95 18.44
CA GLU A 18 0.83 14.39 19.24
C GLU A 18 0.50 14.36 20.75
N LEU A 19 -0.68 14.89 21.11
CA LEU A 19 -1.13 14.87 22.49
C LEU A 19 -1.27 13.45 23.03
N ARG A 20 -1.82 12.52 22.23
CA ARG A 20 -1.96 11.12 22.63
C ARG A 20 -0.63 10.43 22.88
N LEU A 21 0.37 10.67 22.02
CA LEU A 21 1.72 10.13 22.26
C LEU A 21 2.39 10.73 23.48
N LYS A 22 2.21 12.04 23.73
CA LYS A 22 2.68 12.69 24.97
C LYS A 22 2.01 12.15 26.23
N ASP A 23 0.73 11.79 26.14
CA ASP A 23 -0.03 11.15 27.22
C ASP A 23 0.36 9.67 27.44
N GLY A 24 1.31 9.12 26.67
CA GLY A 24 1.82 7.76 26.79
C GLY A 24 1.04 6.71 26.04
N ASP A 25 0.20 7.08 25.05
CA ASP A 25 -0.38 6.12 24.12
C ASP A 25 0.74 5.51 23.26
N ASP A 26 0.63 4.20 22.99
CA ASP A 26 1.61 3.44 22.23
C ASP A 26 1.36 3.64 20.72
N ILE A 27 2.35 4.21 19.99
CA ILE A 27 2.29 4.36 18.54
C ILE A 27 2.20 3.02 17.80
N ALA A 28 2.73 1.96 18.39
CA ALA A 28 2.68 0.60 17.84
C ALA A 28 1.38 -0.13 18.16
N TYR A 29 0.42 0.55 18.81
CA TYR A 29 -0.86 -0.07 19.13
C TYR A 29 -1.57 -0.60 17.89
N VAL A 30 -2.02 -1.86 17.99
CA VAL A 30 -2.82 -2.53 16.96
C VAL A 30 -4.17 -2.93 17.57
N GLN A 31 -5.24 -2.53 16.93
CA GLN A 31 -6.59 -2.94 17.33
C GLN A 31 -6.78 -4.43 17.04
N LYS A 32 -7.00 -5.23 18.09
CA LYS A 32 -7.04 -6.70 18.00
C LYS A 32 -8.13 -7.24 17.06
N SER A 33 -9.25 -6.55 16.92
CA SER A 33 -10.38 -7.00 16.10
C SER A 33 -10.19 -6.74 14.60
N THR A 34 -9.42 -5.71 14.25
CA THR A 34 -9.27 -5.25 12.85
C THR A 34 -7.85 -5.32 12.32
N GLY A 35 -6.86 -5.47 13.21
CA GLY A 35 -5.44 -5.38 12.84
C GLY A 35 -4.98 -3.96 12.49
N LEU A 36 -5.82 -2.95 12.65
CA LEU A 36 -5.48 -1.57 12.30
C LEU A 36 -4.55 -0.94 13.34
N ASN A 37 -3.53 -0.24 12.87
CA ASN A 37 -2.75 0.74 13.61
C ASN A 37 -3.12 2.17 13.17
N ALA A 38 -2.55 3.18 13.81
CA ALA A 38 -2.85 4.57 13.47
C ALA A 38 -2.46 4.93 12.02
N LEU A 39 -1.35 4.41 11.51
CA LEU A 39 -0.88 4.64 10.14
C LEU A 39 -1.86 4.11 9.10
N ILE A 40 -2.27 2.83 9.21
CA ILE A 40 -3.25 2.23 8.30
C ILE A 40 -4.59 2.98 8.39
N THR A 41 -5.02 3.35 9.60
CA THR A 41 -6.25 4.11 9.80
C THR A 41 -6.21 5.46 9.09
N ALA A 42 -5.12 6.23 9.23
CA ALA A 42 -4.95 7.49 8.53
C ALA A 42 -5.00 7.32 7.00
N LEU A 43 -4.31 6.31 6.45
CA LEU A 43 -4.28 6.03 5.01
C LEU A 43 -5.64 5.58 4.47
N ASN A 44 -6.35 4.74 5.21
CA ASN A 44 -7.70 4.29 4.85
C ASN A 44 -8.68 5.46 4.77
N CYS A 45 -8.55 6.44 5.68
CA CYS A 45 -9.40 7.62 5.72
C CYS A 45 -8.94 8.78 4.82
N GLY A 46 -7.81 8.64 4.14
CA GLY A 46 -7.32 9.66 3.23
C GLY A 46 -6.51 10.78 3.87
N ASN A 47 -6.08 10.60 5.08
CA ASN A 47 -5.37 11.60 5.88
C ASN A 47 -3.84 11.52 5.66
N ASP A 48 -3.37 11.86 4.47
CA ASP A 48 -1.95 11.73 4.07
C ASP A 48 -0.99 12.53 4.96
N ALA A 49 -1.40 13.71 5.43
CA ALA A 49 -0.58 14.52 6.34
C ALA A 49 -0.37 13.81 7.69
N ALA A 50 -1.43 13.24 8.26
CA ALA A 50 -1.36 12.47 9.49
C ALA A 50 -0.57 11.16 9.30
N ALA A 51 -0.75 10.49 8.15
CA ALA A 51 0.01 9.29 7.82
C ALA A 51 1.52 9.57 7.70
N ARG A 52 1.91 10.65 7.02
CA ARG A 52 3.31 11.10 6.92
C ARG A 52 3.88 11.39 8.29
N TRP A 53 3.16 12.14 9.10
CA TRP A 53 3.58 12.46 10.47
C TRP A 53 3.78 11.18 11.30
N LEU A 54 2.85 10.20 11.22
CA LEU A 54 2.97 8.93 11.93
C LEU A 54 4.18 8.12 11.48
N VAL A 55 4.53 8.13 10.19
CA VAL A 55 5.77 7.51 9.68
C VAL A 55 7.00 8.18 10.30
N GLU A 56 7.03 9.51 10.36
CA GLU A 56 8.11 10.29 10.97
C GLU A 56 8.25 10.02 12.47
N GLN A 57 7.15 9.71 13.16
CA GLN A 57 7.17 9.31 14.58
C GLN A 57 7.54 7.83 14.81
N GLY A 58 7.83 7.06 13.75
CA GLY A 58 8.25 5.65 13.86
C GLY A 58 7.10 4.66 14.01
N SER A 59 5.92 4.96 13.47
CA SER A 59 4.81 3.99 13.41
C SER A 59 5.23 2.70 12.69
N PRO A 60 4.80 1.51 13.14
CA PRO A 60 5.04 0.26 12.41
C PRO A 60 4.47 0.32 10.99
N LEU A 61 5.32 0.06 9.98
CA LEU A 61 5.00 0.25 8.57
C LEU A 61 4.32 -0.98 7.96
N ASP A 62 4.73 -2.19 8.39
CA ASP A 62 4.35 -3.45 7.75
C ASP A 62 3.23 -4.20 8.48
N GLN A 63 2.50 -3.50 9.35
CA GLN A 63 1.26 -4.02 9.92
C GLN A 63 0.24 -4.22 8.80
N VAL A 64 -0.58 -5.27 8.92
CA VAL A 64 -1.68 -5.55 7.98
C VAL A 64 -3.03 -5.53 8.69
N SER A 65 -4.02 -5.01 8.00
CA SER A 65 -5.42 -5.10 8.44
C SER A 65 -5.90 -6.55 8.40
N LEU A 66 -6.53 -7.03 9.45
CA LEU A 66 -7.13 -8.38 9.48
C LEU A 66 -8.40 -8.49 8.64
N THR A 67 -9.02 -7.36 8.30
CA THR A 67 -10.27 -7.32 7.53
C THR A 67 -10.03 -7.26 6.03
N THR A 68 -8.93 -6.62 5.58
CA THR A 68 -8.63 -6.43 4.17
C THR A 68 -7.31 -7.06 3.73
N GLY A 69 -6.45 -7.48 4.68
CA GLY A 69 -5.08 -7.92 4.40
C GLY A 69 -4.12 -6.79 4.01
N MET A 70 -4.61 -5.53 3.91
CA MET A 70 -3.83 -4.42 3.36
C MET A 70 -2.87 -3.82 4.37
N SER A 71 -1.62 -3.65 3.95
CA SER A 71 -0.59 -2.87 4.64
C SER A 71 -0.69 -1.37 4.30
N ALA A 72 0.11 -0.54 4.95
CA ALA A 72 0.23 0.89 4.61
C ALA A 72 0.64 1.08 3.13
N THR A 73 1.62 0.31 2.65
CA THR A 73 2.07 0.35 1.25
C THR A 73 0.96 -0.07 0.29
N ALA A 74 0.17 -1.10 0.64
CA ALA A 74 -0.95 -1.56 -0.16
C ALA A 74 -2.05 -0.50 -0.28
N TRP A 75 -2.40 0.17 0.82
CA TRP A 75 -3.36 1.28 0.80
C TRP A 75 -2.89 2.47 -0.04
N ALA A 76 -1.61 2.83 0.06
CA ALA A 76 -1.04 3.91 -0.76
C ALA A 76 -1.06 3.55 -2.25
N ALA A 77 -0.73 2.29 -2.60
CA ALA A 77 -0.73 1.78 -3.97
C ALA A 77 -2.15 1.72 -4.56
N PHE A 78 -3.10 1.17 -3.82
CA PHE A 78 -4.50 1.06 -4.18
C PHE A 78 -5.11 2.43 -4.55
N ASN A 79 -4.78 3.47 -3.77
CA ASN A 79 -5.26 4.82 -3.98
C ASN A 79 -4.37 5.67 -4.90
N GLY A 80 -3.30 5.11 -5.48
CA GLY A 80 -2.41 5.82 -6.40
C GLY A 80 -1.55 6.92 -5.76
N ARG A 81 -1.32 6.85 -4.44
CA ARG A 81 -0.62 7.89 -3.67
C ARG A 81 0.90 7.74 -3.75
N THR A 82 1.46 8.14 -4.87
CA THR A 82 2.90 7.97 -5.16
C THR A 82 3.81 8.68 -4.16
N GLU A 83 3.43 9.85 -3.68
CA GLU A 83 4.19 10.58 -2.65
C GLU A 83 4.26 9.80 -1.34
N MET A 84 3.15 9.17 -0.94
CA MET A 84 3.12 8.33 0.25
C MET A 84 3.93 7.04 0.05
N LEU A 85 3.88 6.43 -1.14
CA LEU A 85 4.74 5.29 -1.49
C LEU A 85 6.22 5.65 -1.36
N GLN A 86 6.61 6.86 -1.77
CA GLN A 86 7.97 7.34 -1.61
C GLN A 86 8.35 7.53 -0.13
N VAL A 87 7.48 8.09 0.68
CA VAL A 87 7.69 8.25 2.14
C VAL A 87 7.86 6.89 2.81
N LEU A 88 6.97 5.93 2.53
CA LEU A 88 7.03 4.58 3.07
C LEU A 88 8.32 3.86 2.67
N ARG A 89 8.73 3.97 1.38
CA ARG A 89 10.00 3.41 0.90
C ARG A 89 11.21 4.00 1.65
N GLN A 90 11.25 5.32 1.82
CA GLN A 90 12.34 6.00 2.53
C GLN A 90 12.40 5.58 3.99
N ALA A 91 11.27 5.29 4.60
CA ALA A 91 11.16 4.77 5.97
C ALA A 91 11.49 3.28 6.10
N GLY A 92 11.69 2.56 4.97
CA GLY A 92 12.06 1.15 4.97
C GLY A 92 10.89 0.16 4.98
N ALA A 93 9.70 0.58 4.55
CA ALA A 93 8.55 -0.31 4.42
C ALA A 93 8.78 -1.40 3.37
N ASP A 94 8.26 -2.59 3.61
CA ASP A 94 8.25 -3.69 2.64
C ASP A 94 7.26 -3.37 1.50
N LEU A 95 7.80 -3.14 0.30
CA LEU A 95 7.02 -2.79 -0.88
C LEU A 95 6.39 -4.00 -1.58
N ASP A 96 6.83 -5.21 -1.25
CA ASP A 96 6.34 -6.47 -1.83
C ASP A 96 5.43 -7.26 -0.88
N LYS A 97 5.18 -6.72 0.32
CA LYS A 97 4.29 -7.37 1.28
C LYS A 97 2.89 -7.49 0.70
N THR A 98 2.34 -8.70 0.76
CA THR A 98 0.97 -8.98 0.28
C THR A 98 -0.02 -7.96 0.82
N GLY A 99 -0.86 -7.45 -0.07
CA GLY A 99 -1.72 -6.30 0.18
C GLY A 99 -3.19 -6.63 0.32
N ASP A 100 -3.61 -7.91 0.20
CA ASP A 100 -5.00 -8.32 0.37
C ASP A 100 -5.16 -9.84 0.59
N ASP A 101 -6.40 -10.28 0.70
CA ASP A 101 -6.79 -11.69 0.85
C ASP A 101 -6.50 -12.55 -0.39
N LYS A 102 -6.32 -11.92 -1.57
CA LYS A 102 -5.92 -12.58 -2.82
C LYS A 102 -4.40 -12.70 -2.96
N GLY A 103 -3.63 -12.28 -1.97
CA GLY A 103 -2.17 -12.33 -2.01
C GLY A 103 -1.54 -11.39 -3.03
N ARG A 104 -2.27 -10.35 -3.48
CA ARG A 104 -1.74 -9.35 -4.40
C ARG A 104 -0.72 -8.47 -3.69
N THR A 105 0.38 -8.18 -4.39
CA THR A 105 1.33 -7.17 -3.93
C THR A 105 0.76 -5.76 -4.10
N PRO A 106 1.33 -4.73 -3.44
CA PRO A 106 0.96 -3.34 -3.69
C PRO A 106 1.04 -2.95 -5.18
N TYR A 107 2.03 -3.48 -5.92
CA TYR A 107 2.11 -3.29 -7.37
C TYR A 107 0.90 -3.89 -8.11
N LEU A 108 0.52 -5.13 -7.82
CA LEU A 108 -0.65 -5.77 -8.43
C LEU A 108 -1.96 -5.05 -8.08
N LEU A 109 -2.08 -4.53 -6.86
CA LEU A 109 -3.21 -3.70 -6.45
C LEU A 109 -3.28 -2.39 -7.26
N ALA A 110 -2.14 -1.72 -7.48
CA ALA A 110 -2.09 -0.53 -8.31
C ALA A 110 -2.52 -0.82 -9.76
N VAL A 111 -2.09 -1.96 -10.33
CA VAL A 111 -2.50 -2.41 -11.66
C VAL A 111 -3.99 -2.70 -11.71
N ASP A 112 -4.50 -3.50 -10.77
CA ASP A 112 -5.91 -3.90 -10.71
C ASP A 112 -6.85 -2.70 -10.53
N HIS A 113 -6.41 -1.62 -9.88
CA HIS A 113 -7.21 -0.41 -9.66
C HIS A 113 -6.96 0.71 -10.68
N GLY A 114 -6.05 0.50 -11.64
CA GLY A 114 -5.73 1.52 -12.64
C GLY A 114 -4.99 2.73 -12.07
N ALA A 115 -4.27 2.55 -10.98
CA ALA A 115 -3.46 3.59 -10.35
C ALA A 115 -2.14 3.78 -11.12
N TRP A 116 -2.23 4.24 -12.38
CA TRP A 116 -1.12 4.22 -13.34
C TRP A 116 0.11 5.01 -12.90
N ALA A 117 -0.06 6.07 -12.13
CA ALA A 117 1.06 6.81 -11.54
C ALA A 117 1.84 5.94 -10.54
N ALA A 118 1.13 5.19 -9.69
CA ALA A 118 1.76 4.25 -8.76
C ALA A 118 2.39 3.06 -9.50
N VAL A 119 1.74 2.54 -10.55
CA VAL A 119 2.30 1.48 -11.41
C VAL A 119 3.67 1.90 -11.96
N ARG A 120 3.76 3.10 -12.56
CA ARG A 120 5.03 3.63 -13.08
C ARG A 120 6.07 3.86 -11.98
N TRP A 121 5.63 4.29 -10.81
CA TRP A 121 6.50 4.47 -9.66
C TRP A 121 7.14 3.13 -9.22
N PHE A 122 6.36 2.04 -9.15
CA PHE A 122 6.87 0.72 -8.80
C PHE A 122 7.94 0.20 -9.77
N TRP A 123 7.88 0.57 -11.05
CA TRP A 123 8.94 0.19 -12.01
C TRP A 123 10.31 0.72 -11.65
N SER A 124 10.38 1.87 -10.96
CA SER A 124 11.63 2.47 -10.49
C SER A 124 11.99 2.05 -9.07
N ALA A 125 11.07 1.39 -8.37
CA ALA A 125 11.25 1.06 -6.96
C ALA A 125 12.03 -0.25 -6.73
N GLY A 126 12.19 -1.09 -7.76
CA GLY A 126 12.94 -2.35 -7.68
C GLY A 126 12.15 -3.52 -7.08
N VAL A 127 10.80 -3.44 -7.12
CA VAL A 127 9.92 -4.52 -6.68
C VAL A 127 9.86 -5.66 -7.71
N ASP A 128 9.44 -6.85 -7.26
CA ASP A 128 9.22 -7.99 -8.15
C ASP A 128 7.94 -7.80 -9.00
N LEU A 129 8.12 -7.36 -10.24
CA LEU A 129 7.03 -7.13 -11.19
C LEU A 129 6.41 -8.44 -11.72
N GLN A 130 7.05 -9.60 -11.50
CA GLN A 130 6.58 -10.91 -11.96
C GLN A 130 5.75 -11.65 -10.90
N ARG A 131 5.61 -11.06 -9.73
CA ARG A 131 4.84 -11.65 -8.64
C ARG A 131 3.43 -12.01 -9.11
N ARG A 132 2.94 -13.16 -8.64
CA ARG A 132 1.58 -13.63 -8.91
C ARG A 132 0.75 -13.63 -7.64
N ASP A 133 -0.53 -13.40 -7.79
CA ASP A 133 -1.50 -13.54 -6.71
C ASP A 133 -1.83 -15.03 -6.43
N THR A 134 -2.73 -15.30 -5.49
CA THR A 134 -3.15 -16.65 -5.11
C THR A 134 -3.90 -17.39 -6.22
N HIS A 135 -4.38 -16.70 -7.26
CA HIS A 135 -5.01 -17.28 -8.44
C HIS A 135 -4.00 -17.51 -9.58
N GLY A 136 -2.73 -17.21 -9.34
CA GLY A 136 -1.67 -17.29 -10.32
C GLY A 136 -1.63 -16.14 -11.33
N CYS A 137 -2.41 -15.07 -11.11
CA CYS A 137 -2.46 -13.91 -11.99
C CYS A 137 -1.31 -12.96 -11.72
N ASN A 138 -0.61 -12.53 -12.76
CA ASN A 138 0.37 -11.45 -12.73
C ASN A 138 -0.25 -10.13 -13.23
N ALA A 139 0.56 -9.08 -13.35
CA ALA A 139 0.11 -7.77 -13.83
C ALA A 139 -0.52 -7.83 -15.24
N HIS A 140 0.04 -8.62 -16.15
CA HIS A 140 -0.49 -8.79 -17.51
C HIS A 140 -1.89 -9.45 -17.48
N ASP A 141 -2.05 -10.50 -16.70
CA ASP A 141 -3.32 -11.22 -16.58
C ASP A 141 -4.41 -10.30 -16.02
N LEU A 142 -4.07 -9.45 -15.03
CA LEU A 142 -4.99 -8.45 -14.47
C LEU A 142 -5.40 -7.38 -15.48
N LEU A 143 -4.50 -6.95 -16.37
CA LEU A 143 -4.82 -5.98 -17.42
C LEU A 143 -5.76 -6.56 -18.48
N VAL A 144 -5.52 -7.80 -18.91
CA VAL A 144 -6.33 -8.47 -19.93
C VAL A 144 -7.76 -8.70 -19.45
N HIS A 145 -7.92 -9.09 -18.19
CA HIS A 145 -9.23 -9.40 -17.62
C HIS A 145 -9.96 -8.18 -17.04
N GLY A 146 -9.24 -7.07 -16.77
CA GLY A 146 -9.77 -5.90 -16.07
C GLY A 146 -10.70 -4.99 -16.89
N GLY A 147 -10.73 -5.12 -18.21
CA GLY A 147 -11.62 -4.33 -19.10
C GLY A 147 -11.49 -2.81 -18.99
N ARG A 148 -10.35 -2.31 -18.50
CA ARG A 148 -10.09 -0.89 -18.29
C ARG A 148 -9.33 -0.28 -19.45
N ASP A 149 -9.46 1.04 -19.58
CA ASP A 149 -8.59 1.83 -20.46
C ASP A 149 -7.20 1.88 -19.84
N VAL A 150 -6.24 1.22 -20.52
CA VAL A 150 -4.86 1.07 -20.05
C VAL A 150 -3.95 1.94 -20.91
N PRO A 151 -3.15 2.85 -20.32
CA PRO A 151 -2.19 3.64 -21.08
C PRO A 151 -1.24 2.76 -21.90
N GLY A 152 -0.94 3.20 -23.14
CA GLY A 152 -0.13 2.42 -24.08
C GLY A 152 1.26 2.05 -23.54
N ASP A 153 1.92 2.95 -22.83
CA ASP A 153 3.21 2.71 -22.17
C ASP A 153 3.13 1.60 -21.08
N VAL A 154 1.99 1.51 -20.42
CA VAL A 154 1.74 0.47 -19.40
C VAL A 154 1.54 -0.89 -20.09
N LEU A 155 0.73 -0.92 -21.15
CA LEU A 155 0.51 -2.14 -21.93
C LEU A 155 1.82 -2.68 -22.51
N GLU A 156 2.60 -1.82 -23.17
CA GLU A 156 3.87 -2.21 -23.79
C GLU A 156 4.85 -2.78 -22.76
N ARG A 157 5.01 -2.13 -21.63
CA ARG A 157 5.96 -2.56 -20.60
C ARG A 157 5.52 -3.86 -19.93
N VAL A 158 4.25 -3.99 -19.56
CA VAL A 158 3.73 -5.20 -18.91
C VAL A 158 3.71 -6.37 -19.88
N ALA A 159 3.30 -6.17 -21.16
CA ALA A 159 3.34 -7.19 -22.20
C ALA A 159 4.77 -7.60 -22.56
N GLY A 160 5.71 -6.64 -22.63
CA GLY A 160 7.12 -6.92 -22.87
C GLY A 160 7.74 -7.84 -21.82
N HIS A 161 7.37 -7.67 -20.56
CA HIS A 161 7.80 -8.57 -19.48
C HIS A 161 7.19 -9.97 -19.60
N ALA A 162 5.95 -10.09 -20.08
CA ALA A 162 5.31 -11.39 -20.31
C ALA A 162 5.95 -12.16 -21.48
N ALA A 163 6.36 -11.44 -22.55
CA ALA A 163 6.99 -12.04 -23.73
C ALA A 163 8.38 -12.63 -23.43
N VAL A 164 9.17 -11.99 -22.58
CA VAL A 164 10.50 -12.48 -22.18
C VAL A 164 10.43 -13.83 -21.47
N LEU A 165 9.33 -14.11 -20.75
CA LEU A 165 9.12 -15.40 -20.07
C LEU A 165 8.69 -16.51 -21.01
N SER A 166 8.04 -16.18 -22.14
CA SER A 166 7.60 -17.16 -23.13
C SER A 166 8.71 -17.60 -24.11
N THR A 167 9.81 -16.87 -24.17
CA THR A 167 10.97 -17.16 -25.04
C THR A 167 12.18 -17.74 -24.31
N GLY A 168 12.06 -17.96 -23.00
CA GLY A 168 13.08 -18.63 -22.18
C GLY A 168 13.03 -20.14 -22.32
N LEU A 169 13.54 -20.65 -23.45
CA LEU A 169 14.03 -22.03 -23.66
C LEU A 169 15.53 -22.03 -23.46
#